data_e6084920538cafa7ae128a801da069ee
#
_entry.id   e6084920538cafa7ae128a801da069ee
#
_cell.length_a   1.000
_cell.length_b   1.000
_cell.length_c   1.000
_cell.angle_alpha   90.00
_cell.angle_beta   90.00
_cell.angle_gamma   90.00
#
_symmetry.space_group_name_H-M   'P 1'
#
loop_
_entity.id
_entity.type
_entity.pdbx_description
1 polymer ?
#
loop_
_entity_poly.entity_id
_entity_poly.type
_entity_poly.pdbx_seq_one_letter_code
_entity_poly.pdbx_strand_id
1 'polypeptide(L)'
;MATQLQALAKRIPPAWIQTKGSFNARYVSHANITQMILATLGPTSQRVEQIIYNQDTITGVLLTMTFNIDDVTVEITECGDCERPDPDNNARNLQTSISGAYKRCAMRVGKALQLWCDDD
;
A
#
# COMPACT_ATOMS: atom_id res chain seq x y z
N MET A 1 22.30 -14.28 -8.56
CA MET A 1 21.71 -12.98 -8.84
C MET A 1 20.33 -12.91 -8.18
N ALA A 2 20.07 -11.83 -7.42
CA ALA A 2 18.76 -11.69 -6.78
C ALA A 2 17.69 -11.42 -7.83
N THR A 3 16.56 -12.10 -7.74
CA THR A 3 15.39 -11.82 -8.57
C THR A 3 14.68 -10.58 -8.03
N GLN A 4 13.77 -10.01 -8.82
CA GLN A 4 12.94 -8.90 -8.36
C GLN A 4 12.07 -9.32 -7.18
N LEU A 5 11.54 -10.54 -7.21
CA LEU A 5 10.74 -11.06 -6.11
C LEU A 5 11.55 -11.14 -4.81
N GLN A 6 12.80 -11.62 -4.90
CA GLN A 6 13.68 -11.65 -3.74
C GLN A 6 13.99 -10.24 -3.22
N ALA A 7 14.18 -9.28 -4.13
CA ALA A 7 14.44 -7.89 -3.75
C ALA A 7 13.23 -7.27 -3.05
N LEU A 8 12.01 -7.59 -3.50
CA LEU A 8 10.78 -7.12 -2.84
C LEU A 8 10.65 -7.66 -1.43
N ALA A 9 11.13 -8.87 -1.18
CA ALA A 9 11.02 -9.52 0.12
C ALA A 9 12.00 -8.97 1.16
N LYS A 10 12.94 -8.11 0.77
CA LYS A 10 13.88 -7.53 1.72
C LYS A 10 13.15 -6.70 2.76
N ARG A 11 13.61 -6.81 4.01
CA ARG A 11 12.99 -6.07 5.10
C ARG A 11 13.22 -4.57 4.94
N ILE A 12 12.23 -3.82 5.40
CA ILE A 12 12.29 -2.35 5.41
C ILE A 12 13.36 -1.93 6.42
N PRO A 13 14.24 -0.98 6.06
CA PRO A 13 15.21 -0.45 7.04
C PRO A 13 14.48 0.10 8.27
N PRO A 14 14.95 -0.21 9.48
CA PRO A 14 14.26 0.25 10.70
C PRO A 14 14.06 1.76 10.76
N ALA A 15 14.97 2.55 10.17
CA ALA A 15 14.85 4.00 10.15
C ALA A 15 13.62 4.49 9.38
N TRP A 16 13.06 3.66 8.49
CA TRP A 16 11.90 4.02 7.67
C TRP A 16 10.58 3.58 8.30
N ILE A 17 10.65 2.83 9.39
CA ILE A 17 9.45 2.38 10.11
C ILE A 17 9.11 3.43 11.15
N GLN A 18 7.88 3.91 11.10
CA GLN A 18 7.38 4.92 12.02
C GLN A 18 6.29 4.32 12.89
N THR A 19 6.02 5.00 14.00
CA THR A 19 4.92 4.61 14.88
C THR A 19 3.94 5.76 14.97
N LYS A 20 2.68 5.45 15.18
CA LYS A 20 1.66 6.45 15.39
C LYS A 20 0.58 5.94 16.33
N GLY A 21 -0.09 6.89 16.97
CA GLY A 21 -1.19 6.59 17.86
C GLY A 21 -0.75 6.07 19.21
N SER A 22 -1.71 5.86 20.09
CA SER A 22 -1.46 5.42 21.45
C SER A 22 -0.98 3.97 21.53
N PHE A 23 -1.16 3.21 20.47
CA PHE A 23 -0.76 1.81 20.43
C PHE A 23 0.60 1.60 19.76
N ASN A 24 1.28 2.67 19.39
CA ASN A 24 2.57 2.60 18.69
C ASN A 24 2.50 1.71 17.44
N ALA A 25 1.41 1.81 16.69
CA ALA A 25 1.24 1.03 15.46
C ALA A 25 2.35 1.38 14.48
N ARG A 26 3.06 0.36 13.98
CA ARG A 26 4.16 0.54 13.05
C ARG A 26 3.63 0.72 11.63
N TYR A 27 4.24 1.63 10.91
CA TYR A 27 3.87 1.85 9.51
C TYR A 27 5.06 2.40 8.72
N VAL A 28 4.98 2.25 7.41
CA VAL A 28 5.91 2.90 6.46
C VAL A 28 5.09 3.81 5.58
N SER A 29 5.58 5.01 5.32
CA SER A 29 4.83 5.98 4.53
C SER A 29 4.60 5.47 3.10
N HIS A 30 3.50 5.92 2.49
CA HIS A 30 3.20 5.60 1.10
C HIS A 30 4.34 6.01 0.18
N ALA A 31 4.94 7.17 0.44
CA ALA A 31 6.06 7.66 -0.39
C ALA A 31 7.26 6.71 -0.32
N ASN A 32 7.59 6.20 0.86
CA ASN A 32 8.71 5.27 1.00
C ASN A 32 8.44 3.93 0.32
N ILE A 33 7.22 3.41 0.45
CA ILE A 33 6.84 2.18 -0.25
C ILE A 33 6.91 2.40 -1.75
N THR A 34 6.38 3.52 -2.24
CA THR A 34 6.41 3.85 -3.66
C THR A 34 7.85 3.93 -4.17
N GLN A 35 8.73 4.59 -3.41
CA GLN A 35 10.14 4.71 -3.79
C GLN A 35 10.80 3.34 -3.92
N MET A 36 10.53 2.44 -2.99
CA MET A 36 11.10 1.09 -3.03
C MET A 36 10.55 0.28 -4.21
N ILE A 37 9.26 0.39 -4.50
CA ILE A 37 8.67 -0.29 -5.65
C ILE A 37 9.27 0.25 -6.95
N LEU A 38 9.40 1.57 -7.07
CA LEU A 38 10.00 2.18 -8.26
C LEU A 38 11.45 1.74 -8.45
N ALA A 39 12.22 1.65 -7.37
CA ALA A 39 13.61 1.23 -7.43
C ALA A 39 13.75 -0.23 -7.86
N THR A 40 12.81 -1.08 -7.48
CA THR A 40 12.90 -2.52 -7.73
C THR A 40 12.25 -2.91 -9.05
N LEU A 41 11.08 -2.37 -9.36
CA LEU A 41 10.26 -2.81 -10.49
C LEU A 41 10.10 -1.74 -11.58
N GLY A 42 10.43 -0.48 -11.25
CA GLY A 42 10.07 0.63 -12.12
C GLY A 42 8.60 1.01 -11.94
N PRO A 43 8.07 1.84 -12.84
CA PRO A 43 6.67 2.29 -12.73
C PRO A 43 5.71 1.12 -12.83
N THR A 44 4.67 1.18 -11.98
CA THR A 44 3.56 0.22 -11.99
C THR A 44 2.30 0.96 -12.36
N SER A 45 1.28 0.24 -12.82
CA SER A 45 -0.02 0.83 -13.10
C SER A 45 -1.01 0.46 -11.99
N GLN A 46 -1.99 1.33 -11.81
CA GLN A 46 -3.04 1.09 -10.84
C GLN A 46 -4.36 1.57 -11.38
N ARG A 47 -5.43 0.93 -10.93
CA ARG A 47 -6.78 1.23 -11.38
C ARG A 47 -7.71 1.17 -10.18
N VAL A 48 -8.49 2.24 -9.98
CA VAL A 48 -9.54 2.24 -8.96
C VAL A 48 -10.75 1.51 -9.53
N GLU A 49 -11.04 0.33 -8.95
CA GLU A 49 -12.16 -0.49 -9.39
C GLU A 49 -13.47 0.04 -8.84
N GLN A 50 -13.46 0.52 -7.61
CA GLN A 50 -14.67 0.96 -6.94
C GLN A 50 -14.31 1.95 -5.85
N ILE A 51 -15.12 2.99 -5.70
CA ILE A 51 -15.06 3.92 -4.59
C ILE A 51 -16.21 3.59 -3.65
N ILE A 52 -15.92 3.44 -2.37
CA ILE A 52 -16.88 3.04 -1.36
C ILE A 52 -17.32 4.29 -0.60
N TYR A 53 -18.63 4.47 -0.52
CA TYR A 53 -19.24 5.62 0.16
C TYR A 53 -20.06 5.19 1.35
N ASN A 54 -20.08 6.05 2.36
CA ASN A 54 -21.10 6.04 3.38
C ASN A 54 -21.89 7.34 3.22
N GLN A 55 -23.11 7.24 2.66
CA GLN A 55 -23.85 8.41 2.17
C GLN A 55 -23.01 9.15 1.13
N ASP A 56 -22.66 10.41 1.36
CA ASP A 56 -21.90 11.21 0.40
C ASP A 56 -20.41 11.26 0.75
N THR A 57 -19.97 10.53 1.78
CA THR A 57 -18.60 10.57 2.26
C THR A 57 -17.84 9.34 1.76
N ILE A 58 -16.67 9.55 1.15
CA ILE A 58 -15.82 8.44 0.72
C ILE A 58 -15.16 7.82 1.94
N THR A 59 -15.32 6.50 2.09
CA THR A 59 -14.77 5.75 3.20
C THR A 59 -13.75 4.71 2.79
N GLY A 60 -13.67 4.37 1.51
CA GLY A 60 -12.73 3.37 1.05
C GLY A 60 -12.68 3.25 -0.45
N VAL A 61 -11.78 2.39 -0.91
CA VAL A 61 -11.62 2.05 -2.34
C VAL A 61 -11.29 0.59 -2.50
N LEU A 62 -11.57 0.08 -3.69
CA LEU A 62 -11.04 -1.17 -4.19
C LEU A 62 -10.08 -0.82 -5.31
N LEU A 63 -8.82 -1.23 -5.18
CA LEU A 63 -7.73 -0.84 -6.06
C LEU A 63 -7.07 -2.08 -6.65
N THR A 64 -6.84 -2.07 -7.96
CA THR A 64 -6.04 -3.10 -8.63
C THR A 64 -4.73 -2.50 -9.08
N MET A 65 -3.63 -3.15 -8.71
CA MET A 65 -2.30 -2.80 -9.20
C MET A 65 -1.78 -3.90 -10.10
N THR A 66 -1.08 -3.48 -11.15
CA THR A 66 -0.42 -4.39 -12.08
C THR A 66 1.08 -4.29 -11.89
N PHE A 67 1.71 -5.42 -11.58
CA PHE A 67 3.15 -5.52 -11.39
C PHE A 67 3.75 -6.40 -12.46
N ASN A 68 4.93 -6.03 -12.95
CA ASN A 68 5.77 -6.92 -13.75
C ASN A 68 6.93 -7.35 -12.89
N ILE A 69 6.94 -8.61 -12.49
CA ILE A 69 7.93 -9.15 -11.55
C ILE A 69 8.59 -10.35 -12.23
N ASP A 70 9.90 -10.27 -12.44
CA ASP A 70 10.66 -11.36 -13.09
C ASP A 70 10.00 -11.80 -14.40
N ASP A 71 9.58 -10.81 -15.21
CA ASP A 71 8.94 -11.00 -16.52
C ASP A 71 7.55 -11.63 -16.46
N VAL A 72 6.94 -11.70 -15.28
CA VAL A 72 5.57 -12.17 -15.11
C VAL A 72 4.68 -11.00 -14.72
N THR A 73 3.55 -10.86 -15.40
CA THR A 73 2.56 -9.84 -15.07
C THR A 73 1.62 -10.38 -13.99
N VAL A 74 1.50 -9.63 -12.89
CA VAL A 74 0.68 -10.02 -11.75
C VAL A 74 -0.27 -8.87 -11.44
N GLU A 75 -1.55 -9.17 -11.31
CA GLU A 75 -2.56 -8.20 -10.87
C GLU A 75 -2.98 -8.54 -9.44
N ILE A 76 -2.98 -7.51 -8.58
CA ILE A 76 -3.39 -7.65 -7.18
C ILE A 76 -4.49 -6.64 -6.93
N THR A 77 -5.60 -7.09 -6.36
CA THR A 77 -6.71 -6.22 -5.97
C THR A 77 -6.82 -6.23 -4.45
N GLU A 78 -6.79 -5.04 -3.85
CA GLU A 78 -6.91 -4.87 -2.41
C GLU A 78 -7.79 -3.69 -2.09
N CYS A 79 -8.37 -3.70 -0.89
CA CYS A 79 -9.14 -2.58 -0.40
C CYS A 79 -8.27 -1.69 0.48
N GLY A 80 -8.64 -0.41 0.51
CA GLY A 80 -8.10 0.55 1.46
C GLY A 80 -9.24 1.35 2.04
N ASP A 81 -9.05 1.88 3.23
CA ASP A 81 -10.08 2.65 3.91
C ASP A 81 -9.52 3.95 4.47
N CYS A 82 -10.44 4.83 4.86
CA CYS A 82 -10.12 6.04 5.60
C CYS A 82 -10.80 5.90 6.96
N GLU A 83 -10.01 5.69 8.02
CA GLU A 83 -10.54 5.43 9.36
C GLU A 83 -11.34 6.60 9.92
N ARG A 84 -10.94 7.83 9.55
CA ARG A 84 -11.57 9.05 10.04
C ARG A 84 -11.96 9.90 8.84
N PRO A 85 -12.98 9.49 8.08
CA PRO A 85 -13.37 10.24 6.90
C PRO A 85 -13.92 11.61 7.29
N ASP A 86 -13.48 12.62 6.53
CA ASP A 86 -13.94 13.99 6.70
C ASP A 86 -15.05 14.24 5.70
N PRO A 87 -16.30 14.47 6.14
CA PRO A 87 -17.42 14.67 5.21
C PRO A 87 -17.23 15.85 4.26
N ASP A 88 -16.34 16.78 4.62
CA ASP A 88 -16.11 17.99 3.83
C ASP A 88 -14.88 17.89 2.93
N ASN A 89 -14.19 16.74 2.92
CA ASN A 89 -12.94 16.61 2.17
C ASN A 89 -12.79 15.20 1.58
N ASN A 90 -13.60 14.92 0.57
CA ASN A 90 -13.56 13.62 -0.10
C ASN A 90 -12.25 13.38 -0.86
N ALA A 91 -11.57 14.45 -1.29
CA ALA A 91 -10.26 14.27 -1.94
C ALA A 91 -9.25 13.65 -0.97
N ARG A 92 -9.22 14.14 0.26
CA ARG A 92 -8.34 13.57 1.29
C ARG A 92 -8.76 12.15 1.66
N ASN A 93 -10.07 11.90 1.81
CA ASN A 93 -10.59 10.57 2.11
C ASN A 93 -10.15 9.57 1.05
N LEU A 94 -10.26 9.96 -0.22
CA LEU A 94 -9.87 9.12 -1.35
C LEU A 94 -8.37 8.86 -1.36
N GLN A 95 -7.55 9.90 -1.17
CA GLN A 95 -6.09 9.75 -1.14
C GLN A 95 -5.64 8.81 -0.02
N THR A 96 -6.22 8.94 1.16
CA THR A 96 -5.90 8.09 2.29
C THR A 96 -6.27 6.64 1.99
N SER A 97 -7.44 6.43 1.40
CA SER A 97 -7.92 5.09 1.05
C SER A 97 -7.04 4.44 -0.01
N ILE A 98 -6.65 5.18 -1.04
CA ILE A 98 -5.76 4.68 -2.11
C ILE A 98 -4.39 4.34 -1.52
N SER A 99 -3.87 5.19 -0.64
CA SER A 99 -2.58 4.94 0.00
C SER A 99 -2.57 3.63 0.78
N GLY A 100 -3.63 3.35 1.53
CA GLY A 100 -3.77 2.09 2.26
C GLY A 100 -3.86 0.89 1.33
N ALA A 101 -4.67 1.00 0.27
CA ALA A 101 -4.81 -0.07 -0.72
C ALA A 101 -3.49 -0.35 -1.43
N TYR A 102 -2.76 0.71 -1.81
CA TYR A 102 -1.45 0.59 -2.46
C TYR A 102 -0.48 -0.21 -1.58
N LYS A 103 -0.41 0.15 -0.30
CA LYS A 103 0.50 -0.55 0.63
C LYS A 103 0.13 -2.02 0.79
N ARG A 104 -1.17 -2.35 0.81
CA ARG A 104 -1.62 -3.74 0.87
C ARG A 104 -1.29 -4.51 -0.39
N CYS A 105 -1.41 -3.89 -1.56
CA CYS A 105 -0.98 -4.51 -2.81
C CYS A 105 0.53 -4.78 -2.78
N ALA A 106 1.33 -3.83 -2.32
CA ALA A 106 2.77 -4.00 -2.21
C ALA A 106 3.13 -5.15 -1.26
N MET A 107 2.40 -5.26 -0.15
CA MET A 107 2.59 -6.35 0.80
C MET A 107 2.34 -7.71 0.14
N ARG A 108 1.34 -7.81 -0.73
CA ARG A 108 1.00 -9.06 -1.42
C ARG A 108 2.12 -9.56 -2.32
N VAL A 109 2.98 -8.67 -2.78
CA VAL A 109 4.17 -9.06 -3.55
C VAL A 109 5.44 -9.05 -2.70
N GLY A 110 5.29 -8.95 -1.37
CA GLY A 110 6.38 -9.14 -0.40
C GLY A 110 6.93 -7.87 0.24
N LYS A 111 6.59 -6.69 -0.29
CA LYS A 111 7.19 -5.46 0.24
C LYS A 111 6.53 -5.06 1.57
N ALA A 112 7.37 -4.82 2.56
CA ALA A 112 6.94 -4.43 3.91
C ALA A 112 6.07 -5.49 4.60
N LEU A 113 6.15 -6.74 4.18
CA LEU A 113 5.35 -7.83 4.75
C LEU A 113 5.60 -7.97 6.25
N GLN A 114 6.79 -7.65 6.72
CA GLN A 114 7.14 -7.72 8.14
C GLN A 114 6.22 -6.89 9.04
N LEU A 115 5.61 -5.83 8.51
CA LEU A 115 4.71 -4.98 9.29
C LEU A 115 3.37 -5.66 9.57
N TRP A 116 3.05 -6.71 8.81
CA TRP A 116 1.75 -7.38 8.87
C TRP A 116 1.79 -8.71 9.58
N CYS A 117 2.94 -9.36 9.60
CA CYS A 117 3.05 -10.70 10.19
C CYS A 117 4.13 -10.79 11.26
N ASP A 118 4.58 -9.67 11.76
CA ASP A 118 5.71 -9.61 12.68
C ASP A 118 5.21 -9.52 14.12
N ASP A 119 4.74 -10.63 14.62
CA ASP A 119 4.23 -10.72 15.98
C ASP A 119 5.21 -11.40 16.93
N ASP A 120 6.36 -11.62 16.44
CA ASP A 120 7.33 -12.43 17.17
C ASP A 120 8.21 -11.58 18.03
#